data_f2763af0414cbb4c254bd09c3f55a72b
#
_entry.id   f2763af0414cbb4c254bd09c3f55a72b
#
_cell.length_a   1.000
_cell.length_b   1.000
_cell.length_c   1.000
_cell.angle_alpha   90.00
_cell.angle_beta   90.00
_cell.angle_gamma   90.00
#
_symmetry.space_group_name_H-M   'P 1'
#
loop_
_entity.id
_entity.type
_entity.pdbx_description
1 polymer ?
#
loop_
_entity_poly.entity_id
_entity_poly.type
_entity_poly.pdbx_seq_one_letter_code
_entity_poly.pdbx_strand_id
1 'polypeptide(L)'
;NMATAVDKVYLDLVKEVLSNGHTYLDEKRGVTCTEISSALIKIPIQNQFPLISAKNVHFPSVVEELRWFLSGSENIADLKCGIWDKDAYNLYLRKLAENASYMTPVKIEDFVKLKGKAAPHVLGTAPYILGDTNYTHYGQVGRIYGAKWKEGDQLINVLNGLKEQPMGRRHVVNAWSTDNSNVSLPCCHFSFQIIPRPLSFDERLALSSISMDSSPDWEDFLDKTGVPRYAFTLKWNQRSSDLFLGIPFNIASYALLANIIGNLVNMVPEYIEGNLSHIHIYENALEACRNLPLNDTILDYPEVEIADYMVDLTIESIHSFFTDLGDLGAEPFAKLVPGTYHPVTNTKVDMLAEKIVKP
;
A
#
# COMPACT_ATOMS: atom_id res chain seq x y z
N ASN A 1 -12.72 -27.01 -6.07
CA ASN A 1 -12.44 -25.88 -5.19
C ASN A 1 -10.93 -25.62 -5.22
N MET A 2 -10.52 -24.55 -5.89
CA MET A 2 -9.13 -24.14 -5.90
C MET A 2 -8.89 -23.22 -4.71
N ALA A 3 -7.72 -23.35 -4.07
CA ALA A 3 -7.25 -22.38 -3.11
C ALA A 3 -7.34 -20.98 -3.71
N THR A 4 -7.62 -19.96 -2.90
CA THR A 4 -7.44 -18.60 -3.36
C THR A 4 -5.99 -18.47 -3.83
N ALA A 5 -5.78 -17.98 -5.05
CA ALA A 5 -4.43 -17.88 -5.59
C ALA A 5 -3.50 -17.07 -4.66
N VAL A 6 -4.04 -16.05 -3.98
CA VAL A 6 -3.30 -15.23 -3.03
C VAL A 6 -2.86 -16.00 -1.79
N ASP A 7 -3.72 -16.83 -1.21
CA ASP A 7 -3.35 -17.63 -0.03
C ASP A 7 -2.28 -18.65 -0.37
N LYS A 8 -2.40 -19.32 -1.53
CA LYS A 8 -1.37 -20.24 -2.00
C LYS A 8 -0.02 -19.56 -2.17
N VAL A 9 0.01 -18.41 -2.86
CA VAL A 9 1.24 -17.64 -3.07
C VAL A 9 1.85 -17.22 -1.74
N TYR A 10 1.04 -16.71 -0.83
CA TYR A 10 1.49 -16.28 0.49
C TYR A 10 2.02 -17.42 1.35
N LEU A 11 1.28 -18.53 1.45
CA LEU A 11 1.68 -19.67 2.26
C LEU A 11 2.91 -20.39 1.69
N ASP A 12 3.07 -20.47 0.38
CA ASP A 12 4.27 -20.98 -0.26
C ASP A 12 5.50 -20.12 0.10
N LEU A 13 5.32 -18.80 0.15
CA LEU A 13 6.39 -17.88 0.53
C LEU A 13 6.77 -18.03 2.02
N VAL A 14 5.78 -18.20 2.90
CA VAL A 14 6.02 -18.49 4.33
C VAL A 14 6.79 -19.80 4.50
N LYS A 15 6.39 -20.86 3.80
CA LYS A 15 7.10 -22.16 3.81
C LYS A 15 8.54 -22.02 3.36
N GLU A 16 8.78 -21.25 2.30
CA GLU A 16 10.13 -21.01 1.78
C GLU A 16 11.03 -20.33 2.82
N VAL A 17 10.55 -19.27 3.47
CA VAL A 17 11.33 -18.58 4.51
C VAL A 17 11.58 -19.48 5.71
N LEU A 18 10.56 -20.22 6.18
CA LEU A 18 10.72 -21.14 7.32
C LEU A 18 11.70 -22.29 7.04
N SER A 19 11.74 -22.78 5.80
CA SER A 19 12.56 -23.95 5.41
C SER A 19 13.98 -23.58 4.99
N ASN A 20 14.15 -22.47 4.26
CA ASN A 20 15.40 -22.13 3.58
C ASN A 20 15.96 -20.76 4.01
N GLY A 21 15.27 -20.03 4.88
CA GLY A 21 15.74 -18.73 5.36
C GLY A 21 16.97 -18.85 6.24
N HIS A 22 17.83 -17.85 6.17
CA HIS A 22 18.95 -17.68 7.09
C HIS A 22 18.54 -16.74 8.23
N THR A 23 19.09 -16.95 9.42
CA THR A 23 18.77 -16.18 10.61
C THR A 23 19.93 -15.29 10.99
N TYR A 24 19.64 -14.03 11.30
CA TYR A 24 20.63 -13.04 11.75
C TYR A 24 19.99 -12.08 12.76
N LEU A 25 20.83 -11.32 13.45
CA LEU A 25 20.39 -10.25 14.37
C LEU A 25 20.12 -8.97 13.58
N ASP A 26 18.87 -8.48 13.61
CA ASP A 26 18.56 -7.11 13.20
C ASP A 26 18.95 -6.15 14.32
N GLU A 27 20.10 -5.52 14.19
CA GLU A 27 20.65 -4.62 15.22
C GLU A 27 19.76 -3.40 15.47
N LYS A 28 19.10 -2.89 14.44
CA LYS A 28 18.22 -1.72 14.55
C LYS A 28 16.99 -2.03 15.40
N ARG A 29 16.47 -3.25 15.31
CA ARG A 29 15.30 -3.69 16.08
C ARG A 29 15.69 -4.50 17.33
N GLY A 30 16.91 -5.03 17.35
CA GLY A 30 17.46 -5.80 18.47
C GLY A 30 16.79 -7.15 18.65
N VAL A 31 16.34 -7.77 17.59
CA VAL A 31 15.72 -9.09 17.54
C VAL A 31 16.27 -9.90 16.38
N THR A 32 16.17 -11.22 16.45
CA THR A 32 16.54 -12.07 15.32
C THR A 32 15.48 -12.01 14.21
N CYS A 33 15.95 -12.25 13.01
CA CYS A 33 15.17 -12.19 11.77
C CYS A 33 15.56 -13.38 10.89
N THR A 34 14.58 -14.11 10.37
CA THR A 34 14.79 -15.20 9.41
C THR A 34 14.34 -14.72 8.05
N GLU A 35 15.21 -14.85 7.04
CA GLU A 35 15.08 -14.16 5.76
C GLU A 35 15.48 -15.01 4.57
N ILE A 36 14.79 -14.80 3.45
CA ILE A 36 15.28 -15.12 2.10
C ILE A 36 15.52 -13.84 1.31
N SER A 37 16.43 -13.88 0.32
CA SER A 37 16.87 -12.66 -0.37
C SER A 37 15.80 -12.02 -1.24
N SER A 38 15.03 -12.79 -2.00
CA SER A 38 14.05 -12.24 -2.95
C SER A 38 13.03 -13.28 -3.40
N ALA A 39 11.89 -12.77 -3.89
CA ALA A 39 10.89 -13.53 -4.62
C ALA A 39 10.11 -12.62 -5.55
N LEU A 40 9.60 -13.19 -6.64
CA LEU A 40 8.63 -12.56 -7.51
C LEU A 40 7.28 -13.25 -7.29
N ILE A 41 6.27 -12.50 -6.87
CA ILE A 41 4.91 -13.01 -6.69
C ILE A 41 3.99 -12.40 -7.75
N LYS A 42 3.09 -13.21 -8.30
CA LYS A 42 2.08 -12.78 -9.28
C LYS A 42 0.72 -13.30 -8.86
N ILE A 43 -0.23 -12.39 -8.71
CA ILE A 43 -1.55 -12.68 -8.13
C ILE A 43 -2.62 -12.18 -9.10
N PRO A 44 -3.54 -13.05 -9.57
CA PRO A 44 -4.69 -12.63 -10.35
C PRO A 44 -5.67 -11.87 -9.47
N ILE A 45 -6.16 -10.73 -9.98
CA ILE A 45 -7.10 -9.86 -9.25
C ILE A 45 -8.40 -9.59 -10.02
N GLN A 46 -8.48 -10.06 -11.25
CA GLN A 46 -9.72 -9.98 -12.03
C GLN A 46 -10.78 -10.89 -11.40
N ASN A 47 -11.96 -10.32 -11.08
CA ASN A 47 -13.08 -11.01 -10.45
C ASN A 47 -12.81 -11.61 -9.06
N GLN A 48 -11.71 -11.24 -8.41
CA GLN A 48 -11.40 -11.68 -7.05
C GLN A 48 -10.54 -10.63 -6.35
N PHE A 49 -10.80 -10.40 -5.07
CA PHE A 49 -9.99 -9.50 -4.28
C PHE A 49 -8.96 -10.29 -3.46
N PRO A 50 -7.64 -10.00 -3.58
CA PRO A 50 -6.59 -10.81 -2.98
C PRO A 50 -6.34 -10.45 -1.51
N LEU A 51 -7.36 -10.50 -0.67
CA LEU A 51 -7.20 -10.45 0.78
C LEU A 51 -6.96 -11.87 1.29
N ILE A 52 -5.82 -12.10 1.91
CA ILE A 52 -5.52 -13.44 2.42
C ILE A 52 -6.47 -13.83 3.55
N SER A 53 -6.90 -15.09 3.54
CA SER A 53 -7.72 -15.70 4.59
C SER A 53 -6.93 -16.60 5.52
N ALA A 54 -5.67 -16.89 5.22
CA ALA A 54 -4.78 -17.65 6.08
C ALA A 54 -4.59 -16.98 7.46
N LYS A 55 -4.60 -15.67 7.49
CA LYS A 55 -4.63 -14.87 8.73
C LYS A 55 -5.53 -13.65 8.55
N ASN A 56 -5.99 -13.11 9.66
CA ASN A 56 -6.77 -11.88 9.62
C ASN A 56 -5.91 -10.69 9.17
N VAL A 57 -6.40 -9.96 8.19
CA VAL A 57 -5.87 -8.66 7.76
C VAL A 57 -6.94 -7.60 8.06
N HIS A 58 -6.57 -6.57 8.80
CA HIS A 58 -7.52 -5.50 9.15
C HIS A 58 -7.77 -4.60 7.93
N PHE A 59 -8.73 -4.99 7.11
CA PHE A 59 -9.04 -4.34 5.85
C PHE A 59 -9.38 -2.84 5.97
N PRO A 60 -10.11 -2.38 7.00
CA PRO A 60 -10.35 -0.94 7.19
C PRO A 60 -9.06 -0.11 7.27
N SER A 61 -8.01 -0.63 7.88
CA SER A 61 -6.71 0.06 7.92
C SER A 61 -6.02 0.09 6.57
N VAL A 62 -6.17 -0.96 5.75
CA VAL A 62 -5.66 -0.97 4.37
C VAL A 62 -6.31 0.14 3.55
N VAL A 63 -7.62 0.26 3.63
CA VAL A 63 -8.40 1.28 2.91
C VAL A 63 -8.03 2.68 3.37
N GLU A 64 -7.94 2.89 4.68
CA GLU A 64 -7.61 4.21 5.26
C GLU A 64 -6.18 4.64 4.95
N GLU A 65 -5.20 3.73 5.00
CA GLU A 65 -3.83 4.07 4.62
C GLU A 65 -3.75 4.45 3.14
N LEU A 66 -4.41 3.72 2.24
CA LEU A 66 -4.40 4.06 0.83
C LEU A 66 -5.10 5.40 0.56
N ARG A 67 -6.21 5.69 1.26
CA ARG A 67 -6.85 7.01 1.21
C ARG A 67 -5.85 8.10 1.59
N TRP A 68 -5.15 7.91 2.69
CA TRP A 68 -4.14 8.85 3.19
C TRP A 68 -2.97 9.01 2.20
N PHE A 69 -2.47 7.92 1.62
CA PHE A 69 -1.46 7.99 0.57
C PHE A 69 -1.96 8.80 -0.63
N LEU A 70 -3.16 8.51 -1.12
CA LEU A 70 -3.72 9.19 -2.31
C LEU A 70 -4.02 10.68 -2.05
N SER A 71 -4.27 11.08 -0.81
CA SER A 71 -4.37 12.49 -0.43
C SER A 71 -3.04 13.24 -0.57
N GLY A 72 -1.91 12.52 -0.53
CA GLY A 72 -0.58 13.10 -0.55
C GLY A 72 -0.16 13.77 0.76
N SER A 73 -0.86 13.50 1.87
CA SER A 73 -0.53 14.05 3.19
C SER A 73 0.85 13.57 3.68
N GLU A 74 1.53 14.43 4.41
CA GLU A 74 2.82 14.17 5.07
C GLU A 74 2.69 14.08 6.61
N ASN A 75 1.44 14.03 7.14
CA ASN A 75 1.20 14.02 8.58
C ASN A 75 0.17 12.94 8.97
N ILE A 76 0.46 12.21 10.05
CA ILE A 76 -0.46 11.20 10.59
C ILE A 76 -1.71 11.80 11.25
N ALA A 77 -1.80 13.11 11.41
CA ALA A 77 -3.02 13.79 11.83
C ALA A 77 -4.17 13.55 10.83
N ASP A 78 -3.83 13.37 9.55
CA ASP A 78 -4.79 13.12 8.48
C ASP A 78 -5.07 11.62 8.27
N LEU A 79 -4.43 10.75 9.04
CA LEU A 79 -4.61 9.31 9.02
C LEU A 79 -5.47 8.89 10.23
N LYS A 80 -6.61 8.23 9.98
CA LYS A 80 -7.59 7.88 11.01
C LYS A 80 -7.31 6.55 11.74
N CYS A 81 -6.14 5.98 11.56
CA CYS A 81 -5.70 4.81 12.30
C CYS A 81 -4.24 4.97 12.77
N GLY A 82 -3.85 4.21 13.79
CA GLY A 82 -2.57 4.39 14.48
C GLY A 82 -1.40 3.60 13.90
N ILE A 83 -1.50 3.08 12.68
CA ILE A 83 -0.48 2.18 12.13
C ILE A 83 0.87 2.84 11.85
N TRP A 84 0.92 4.18 11.77
CA TRP A 84 2.13 4.97 11.57
C TRP A 84 2.59 5.73 12.81
N ASP A 85 1.92 5.60 13.95
CA ASP A 85 2.20 6.39 15.16
C ASP A 85 3.64 6.20 15.65
N LYS A 86 4.13 4.95 15.69
CA LYS A 86 5.50 4.63 16.15
C LYS A 86 6.57 5.21 15.24
N ASP A 87 6.40 5.09 13.92
CA ASP A 87 7.36 5.61 12.95
C ASP A 87 7.40 7.14 12.95
N ALA A 88 6.24 7.78 13.03
CA ALA A 88 6.16 9.23 13.18
C ALA A 88 6.79 9.72 14.48
N TYR A 89 6.58 9.00 15.59
CA TYR A 89 7.21 9.30 16.85
C TYR A 89 8.74 9.16 16.79
N ASN A 90 9.26 8.16 16.10
CA ASN A 90 10.69 7.99 15.89
C ASN A 90 11.31 9.17 15.12
N LEU A 91 10.63 9.70 14.10
CA LEU A 91 11.08 10.91 13.41
C LEU A 91 11.11 12.11 14.36
N TYR A 92 10.05 12.30 15.16
CA TYR A 92 10.01 13.35 16.17
C TYR A 92 11.21 13.28 17.12
N LEU A 93 11.52 12.10 17.65
CA LEU A 93 12.64 11.91 18.57
C LEU A 93 13.99 12.21 17.91
N ARG A 94 14.20 11.80 16.67
CA ARG A 94 15.42 12.14 15.91
C ARG A 94 15.54 13.64 15.69
N LYS A 95 14.47 14.31 15.27
CA LYS A 95 14.48 15.76 15.05
C LYS A 95 14.67 16.55 16.34
N LEU A 96 14.12 16.07 17.44
CA LEU A 96 14.36 16.66 18.75
C LEU A 96 15.84 16.52 19.17
N ALA A 97 16.43 15.34 18.96
CA ALA A 97 17.83 15.10 19.28
C ALA A 97 18.78 15.97 18.42
N GLU A 98 18.48 16.16 17.15
CA GLU A 98 19.24 16.99 16.23
C GLU A 98 19.16 18.49 16.57
N ASN A 99 17.99 18.98 16.94
CA ASN A 99 17.70 20.42 17.03
C ASN A 99 17.59 20.96 18.47
N ALA A 100 17.21 20.13 19.41
CA ALA A 100 16.95 20.53 20.80
C ALA A 100 17.24 19.39 21.79
N SER A 101 18.46 18.84 21.74
CA SER A 101 18.87 17.68 22.54
C SER A 101 18.75 17.88 24.06
N TYR A 102 18.66 19.14 24.52
CA TYR A 102 18.45 19.49 25.92
C TYR A 102 17.00 19.34 26.39
N MET A 103 16.06 19.13 25.47
CA MET A 103 14.65 19.00 25.82
C MET A 103 14.27 17.56 26.10
N THR A 104 13.40 17.35 27.06
CA THR A 104 12.79 16.06 27.33
C THR A 104 11.68 15.81 26.30
N PRO A 105 11.72 14.68 25.56
CA PRO A 105 10.65 14.36 24.61
C PRO A 105 9.32 14.13 25.33
N VAL A 106 8.23 14.50 24.70
CA VAL A 106 6.90 14.08 25.17
C VAL A 106 6.76 12.57 24.99
N LYS A 107 5.95 11.94 25.85
CA LYS A 107 5.67 10.50 25.72
C LYS A 107 4.85 10.24 24.46
N ILE A 108 4.91 9.00 23.96
CA ILE A 108 4.20 8.64 22.73
C ILE A 108 2.69 8.88 22.84
N GLU A 109 2.09 8.63 23.99
CA GLU A 109 0.66 8.83 24.21
C GLU A 109 0.25 10.30 24.09
N ASP A 110 1.10 11.22 24.53
CA ASP A 110 0.90 12.66 24.40
C ASP A 110 1.25 13.13 22.99
N PHE A 111 2.28 12.58 22.38
CA PHE A 111 2.63 12.82 20.98
C PHE A 111 1.44 12.53 20.04
N VAL A 112 0.77 11.39 20.22
CA VAL A 112 -0.41 11.02 19.41
C VAL A 112 -1.55 12.02 19.58
N LYS A 113 -1.74 12.58 20.79
CA LYS A 113 -2.75 13.63 21.04
C LYS A 113 -2.38 14.98 20.41
N LEU A 114 -1.08 15.21 20.21
CA LEU A 114 -0.54 16.46 19.67
C LEU A 114 -0.38 16.46 18.15
N LYS A 115 -0.58 15.33 17.50
CA LYS A 115 -0.40 15.21 16.04
C LYS A 115 -1.17 16.30 15.28
N GLY A 116 -0.52 16.91 14.31
CA GLY A 116 -1.04 18.04 13.55
C GLY A 116 -0.85 19.41 14.21
N LYS A 117 -0.52 19.47 15.51
CA LYS A 117 -0.24 20.74 16.20
C LYS A 117 1.21 21.17 15.95
N ALA A 118 1.43 22.47 15.94
CA ALA A 118 2.76 23.04 15.83
C ALA A 118 3.67 22.52 16.94
N ALA A 119 4.91 22.17 16.58
CA ALA A 119 5.93 21.67 17.50
C ALA A 119 7.03 22.73 17.71
N PRO A 120 6.76 23.82 18.45
CA PRO A 120 7.63 24.99 18.52
C PRO A 120 9.03 24.69 19.11
N HIS A 121 9.13 23.62 19.86
CA HIS A 121 10.40 23.23 20.51
C HIS A 121 11.32 22.41 19.61
N VAL A 122 10.79 21.79 18.58
CA VAL A 122 11.56 21.05 17.57
C VAL A 122 12.04 21.98 16.47
N LEU A 123 11.34 23.13 16.34
CA LEU A 123 11.65 24.20 15.39
C LEU A 123 12.85 25.04 15.80
N GLY A 124 13.57 24.82 16.80
CA GLY A 124 14.56 25.80 17.24
C GLY A 124 14.01 27.24 17.10
N THR A 125 14.00 28.03 18.12
CA THR A 125 13.48 29.39 18.13
C THR A 125 14.17 30.37 17.17
N ALA A 126 15.05 29.88 16.32
CA ALA A 126 15.77 30.65 15.33
C ALA A 126 15.79 29.91 13.98
N PRO A 127 14.95 30.29 13.05
CA PRO A 127 15.00 29.78 11.65
C PRO A 127 16.33 30.09 10.95
N TYR A 128 17.25 30.73 11.63
CA TYR A 128 18.53 31.20 11.07
C TYR A 128 19.76 30.42 11.51
N ILE A 129 19.65 29.48 12.46
CA ILE A 129 20.83 28.83 13.08
C ILE A 129 20.96 27.34 12.78
N LEU A 130 19.86 26.68 12.48
CA LEU A 130 19.86 25.23 12.23
C LEU A 130 19.29 25.00 10.85
N GLY A 131 20.14 24.60 9.94
CA GLY A 131 19.77 24.31 8.56
C GLY A 131 18.37 23.69 8.38
N ASP A 132 17.88 23.83 7.22
CA ASP A 132 16.55 23.45 6.72
C ASP A 132 15.85 22.30 7.47
N THR A 133 15.25 22.59 8.64
CA THR A 133 14.45 21.62 9.35
C THR A 133 13.00 21.74 8.87
N ASN A 134 12.63 20.88 7.95
CA ASN A 134 11.25 20.78 7.45
C ASN A 134 10.27 20.20 8.49
N TYR A 135 10.70 19.97 9.74
CA TYR A 135 9.86 19.45 10.81
C TYR A 135 9.21 20.59 11.59
N THR A 136 7.92 20.80 11.37
CA THR A 136 7.18 21.94 11.94
C THR A 136 5.99 21.55 12.83
N HIS A 137 5.50 20.34 12.67
CA HIS A 137 4.30 19.85 13.37
C HIS A 137 4.50 18.43 13.89
N TYR A 138 3.91 18.15 15.04
CA TYR A 138 3.84 16.78 15.54
C TYR A 138 3.13 15.87 14.55
N GLY A 139 3.65 14.67 14.36
CA GLY A 139 3.04 13.67 13.47
C GLY A 139 3.51 13.72 12.02
N GLN A 140 4.44 14.61 11.67
CA GLN A 140 5.05 14.59 10.34
C GLN A 140 5.82 13.27 10.11
N VAL A 141 5.70 12.75 8.91
CA VAL A 141 6.42 11.55 8.44
C VAL A 141 7.34 11.83 7.27
N GLY A 142 7.30 13.04 6.74
CA GLY A 142 8.04 13.46 5.55
C GLY A 142 7.39 12.96 4.25
N ARG A 143 8.09 13.13 3.16
CA ARG A 143 7.59 12.75 1.83
C ARG A 143 7.85 11.28 1.56
N ILE A 144 6.88 10.47 1.93
CA ILE A 144 6.85 9.03 1.70
C ILE A 144 5.60 8.65 0.89
N TYR A 145 5.66 7.55 0.17
CA TYR A 145 4.55 6.96 -0.58
C TYR A 145 3.69 7.97 -1.35
N GLY A 146 2.47 8.22 -0.92
CA GLY A 146 1.53 9.08 -1.62
C GLY A 146 1.98 10.53 -1.78
N ALA A 147 2.72 11.08 -0.83
CA ALA A 147 3.33 12.41 -0.96
C ALA A 147 4.34 12.44 -2.12
N LYS A 148 5.08 11.35 -2.33
CA LYS A 148 5.97 11.18 -3.51
C LYS A 148 5.17 10.95 -4.79
N TRP A 149 4.07 10.22 -4.73
CA TRP A 149 3.21 10.01 -5.90
C TRP A 149 2.56 11.31 -6.39
N LYS A 150 2.29 12.23 -5.47
CA LYS A 150 1.75 13.56 -5.76
C LYS A 150 2.81 14.53 -6.28
N GLU A 151 4.05 14.38 -5.86
CA GLU A 151 5.15 15.29 -6.21
C GLU A 151 5.31 15.42 -7.73
N GLY A 152 5.27 16.65 -8.23
CA GLY A 152 5.36 16.91 -9.67
C GLY A 152 4.23 16.32 -10.50
N ASP A 153 3.05 16.11 -9.89
CA ASP A 153 1.89 15.47 -10.53
C ASP A 153 2.19 14.07 -11.08
N GLN A 154 3.14 13.37 -10.48
CA GLN A 154 3.66 12.09 -10.99
C GLN A 154 2.55 11.06 -11.27
N LEU A 155 1.64 10.84 -10.32
CA LEU A 155 0.54 9.90 -10.49
C LEU A 155 -0.45 10.36 -11.57
N ILE A 156 -0.81 11.64 -11.57
CA ILE A 156 -1.72 12.22 -12.56
C ILE A 156 -1.12 12.08 -13.97
N ASN A 157 0.16 12.37 -14.13
CA ASN A 157 0.86 12.25 -15.41
C ASN A 157 0.90 10.80 -15.91
N VAL A 158 1.09 9.83 -15.03
CA VAL A 158 1.04 8.40 -15.39
C VAL A 158 -0.38 8.00 -15.81
N LEU A 159 -1.40 8.43 -15.10
CA LEU A 159 -2.80 8.12 -15.43
C LEU A 159 -3.22 8.72 -16.79
N ASN A 160 -2.85 9.96 -17.06
CA ASN A 160 -3.08 10.57 -18.36
C ASN A 160 -2.29 9.86 -19.47
N GLY A 161 -1.03 9.51 -19.20
CA GLY A 161 -0.20 8.75 -20.13
C GLY A 161 -0.79 7.38 -20.51
N LEU A 162 -1.42 6.70 -19.56
CA LEU A 162 -2.15 5.44 -19.82
C LEU A 162 -3.32 5.63 -20.78
N LYS A 163 -4.02 6.74 -20.69
CA LYS A 163 -5.13 7.06 -21.63
C LYS A 163 -4.63 7.46 -23.02
N GLU A 164 -3.57 8.24 -23.08
CA GLU A 164 -3.04 8.80 -24.33
C GLU A 164 -2.19 7.79 -25.11
N GLN A 165 -1.37 7.02 -24.41
CA GLN A 165 -0.43 6.05 -24.97
C GLN A 165 -0.41 4.77 -24.15
N PRO A 166 -1.49 3.96 -24.20
CA PRO A 166 -1.63 2.77 -23.35
C PRO A 166 -0.43 1.83 -23.41
N MET A 167 0.12 1.61 -24.62
CA MET A 167 1.26 0.72 -24.83
C MET A 167 2.62 1.40 -24.58
N GLY A 168 2.63 2.58 -24.02
CA GLY A 168 3.85 3.25 -23.56
C GLY A 168 4.54 2.45 -22.45
N ARG A 169 5.84 2.63 -22.30
CA ARG A 169 6.69 1.92 -21.33
C ARG A 169 7.24 2.85 -20.24
N ARG A 170 6.57 3.99 -20.00
CA ARG A 170 6.98 5.02 -19.03
C ARG A 170 5.93 5.22 -17.91
N HIS A 171 5.02 4.28 -17.77
CA HIS A 171 3.97 4.34 -16.74
C HIS A 171 4.53 3.87 -15.39
N VAL A 172 5.50 4.63 -14.87
CA VAL A 172 6.24 4.34 -13.65
C VAL A 172 5.99 5.44 -12.63
N VAL A 173 5.70 5.04 -11.39
CA VAL A 173 5.58 5.92 -10.23
C VAL A 173 6.67 5.58 -9.23
N ASN A 174 7.47 6.58 -8.85
CA ASN A 174 8.61 6.43 -7.96
C ASN A 174 8.33 7.10 -6.60
N ALA A 175 8.62 6.39 -5.52
CA ALA A 175 8.55 6.93 -4.16
C ALA A 175 9.91 6.96 -3.45
N TRP A 176 10.97 6.44 -4.08
CA TRP A 176 12.30 6.48 -3.50
C TRP A 176 12.89 7.88 -3.57
N SER A 177 13.55 8.31 -2.48
CA SER A 177 14.36 9.52 -2.45
C SER A 177 15.83 9.18 -2.28
N THR A 178 16.70 9.96 -2.89
CA THR A 178 18.16 9.88 -2.69
C THR A 178 18.57 10.36 -1.30
N ASP A 179 17.80 11.29 -0.73
CA ASP A 179 17.93 11.75 0.65
C ASP A 179 16.70 11.33 1.46
N ASN A 180 16.92 10.48 2.46
CA ASN A 180 15.91 9.97 3.37
C ASN A 180 16.07 10.50 4.81
N SER A 181 16.86 11.54 5.03
CA SER A 181 17.16 12.10 6.36
C SER A 181 15.93 12.67 7.07
N ASN A 182 14.96 13.18 6.30
CA ASN A 182 13.76 13.87 6.82
C ASN A 182 12.48 13.04 6.72
N VAL A 183 12.58 11.72 6.58
CA VAL A 183 11.43 10.83 6.56
C VAL A 183 11.40 9.93 7.78
N SER A 184 10.20 9.53 8.20
CA SER A 184 10.01 8.62 9.33
C SER A 184 10.65 7.25 9.08
N LEU A 185 10.45 6.73 7.87
CA LEU A 185 11.02 5.48 7.38
C LEU A 185 11.15 5.58 5.86
N PRO A 186 12.32 5.28 5.28
CA PRO A 186 12.45 5.18 3.82
C PRO A 186 11.45 4.16 3.26
N CYS A 187 10.80 4.49 2.15
CA CYS A 187 9.75 3.66 1.57
C CYS A 187 10.20 2.21 1.38
N CYS A 188 9.46 1.26 1.95
CA CYS A 188 9.70 -0.18 1.75
C CYS A 188 9.28 -0.61 0.35
N HIS A 189 8.08 -0.27 -0.10
CA HIS A 189 7.67 -0.38 -1.49
C HIS A 189 7.89 0.98 -2.17
N PHE A 190 8.89 1.05 -3.02
CA PHE A 190 9.47 2.31 -3.47
C PHE A 190 9.12 2.72 -4.89
N SER A 191 8.48 1.85 -5.67
CA SER A 191 8.01 2.17 -7.01
C SER A 191 6.95 1.18 -7.47
N PHE A 192 6.11 1.60 -8.41
CA PHE A 192 5.25 0.69 -9.14
C PHE A 192 5.16 1.10 -10.60
N GLN A 193 4.77 0.16 -11.45
CA GLN A 193 4.63 0.34 -12.88
C GLN A 193 3.32 -0.29 -13.35
N ILE A 194 2.66 0.37 -14.28
CA ILE A 194 1.48 -0.17 -14.96
C ILE A 194 1.90 -0.69 -16.32
N ILE A 195 1.54 -1.96 -16.58
CA ILE A 195 1.94 -2.68 -17.79
C ILE A 195 0.68 -3.14 -18.52
N PRO A 196 0.15 -2.34 -19.45
CA PRO A 196 -1.03 -2.71 -20.23
C PRO A 196 -0.73 -3.78 -21.27
N ARG A 197 -1.77 -4.56 -21.62
CA ARG A 197 -1.83 -5.40 -22.80
C ARG A 197 -3.15 -5.22 -23.53
N PRO A 198 -3.19 -5.32 -24.87
CA PRO A 198 -4.45 -5.33 -25.60
C PRO A 198 -5.30 -6.56 -25.23
N LEU A 199 -6.61 -6.34 -25.09
CA LEU A 199 -7.58 -7.43 -25.03
C LEU A 199 -7.94 -7.91 -26.42
N SER A 200 -8.13 -9.20 -26.59
CA SER A 200 -8.68 -9.76 -27.83
C SER A 200 -10.17 -9.41 -27.99
N PHE A 201 -10.69 -9.57 -29.19
CA PHE A 201 -12.12 -9.39 -29.43
C PHE A 201 -12.98 -10.29 -28.55
N ASP A 202 -12.60 -11.56 -28.40
CA ASP A 202 -13.34 -12.53 -27.58
C ASP A 202 -13.31 -12.16 -26.09
N GLU A 203 -12.16 -11.66 -25.58
CA GLU A 203 -12.04 -11.16 -24.20
C GLU A 203 -12.95 -9.94 -23.97
N ARG A 204 -12.99 -9.01 -24.93
CA ARG A 204 -13.86 -7.83 -24.87
C ARG A 204 -15.32 -8.21 -24.92
N LEU A 205 -15.68 -9.15 -25.81
CA LEU A 205 -17.03 -9.65 -25.91
C LEU A 205 -17.49 -10.31 -24.59
N ALA A 206 -16.64 -11.09 -23.97
CA ALA A 206 -16.92 -11.70 -22.67
C ALA A 206 -17.17 -10.68 -21.56
N LEU A 207 -16.51 -9.52 -21.61
CA LEU A 207 -16.72 -8.42 -20.67
C LEU A 207 -18.05 -7.68 -20.88
N SER A 208 -18.61 -7.73 -22.09
CA SER A 208 -19.79 -6.94 -22.46
C SER A 208 -21.10 -7.47 -21.89
N SER A 209 -21.19 -8.71 -21.43
CA SER A 209 -22.39 -9.40 -20.94
C SER A 209 -23.54 -9.44 -21.95
N ILE A 210 -23.28 -9.23 -23.25
CA ILE A 210 -24.28 -9.17 -24.31
C ILE A 210 -24.22 -10.47 -25.13
N SER A 211 -25.37 -11.10 -25.34
CA SER A 211 -25.48 -12.20 -26.28
C SER A 211 -25.44 -11.66 -27.73
N MET A 212 -24.62 -12.29 -28.57
CA MET A 212 -24.45 -11.90 -29.96
C MET A 212 -25.78 -11.97 -30.70
N ASP A 213 -26.33 -10.82 -31.00
CA ASP A 213 -27.34 -10.67 -32.03
C ASP A 213 -26.74 -9.87 -33.21
N SER A 214 -27.19 -10.08 -34.40
CA SER A 214 -26.54 -9.69 -35.64
C SER A 214 -26.27 -8.18 -35.82
N SER A 215 -25.19 -7.66 -35.20
CA SER A 215 -24.68 -6.32 -35.48
C SER A 215 -23.48 -6.38 -36.44
N PRO A 216 -23.41 -5.54 -37.48
CA PRO A 216 -22.36 -5.59 -38.49
C PRO A 216 -21.00 -5.03 -38.02
N ASP A 217 -20.93 -4.29 -36.93
CA ASP A 217 -19.67 -3.72 -36.40
C ASP A 217 -19.60 -3.83 -34.88
N TRP A 218 -19.16 -5.00 -34.41
CA TRP A 218 -19.03 -5.30 -32.98
C TRP A 218 -17.92 -4.52 -32.30
N GLU A 219 -16.82 -4.21 -32.96
CA GLU A 219 -15.75 -3.44 -32.36
C GLU A 219 -16.19 -2.02 -32.05
N ASP A 220 -16.83 -1.34 -33.01
CA ASP A 220 -17.42 -0.02 -32.79
C ASP A 220 -18.47 -0.02 -31.68
N PHE A 221 -19.29 -1.07 -31.63
CA PHE A 221 -20.29 -1.23 -30.58
C PHE A 221 -19.64 -1.38 -29.19
N LEU A 222 -18.61 -2.24 -29.05
CA LEU A 222 -17.90 -2.41 -27.80
C LEU A 222 -17.20 -1.10 -27.32
N ASP A 223 -16.69 -0.32 -28.28
CA ASP A 223 -16.11 0.98 -27.97
C ASP A 223 -17.16 2.00 -27.49
N LYS A 224 -18.27 2.11 -28.19
CA LYS A 224 -19.37 3.01 -27.83
C LYS A 224 -20.02 2.66 -26.50
N THR A 225 -20.02 1.40 -26.13
CA THR A 225 -20.53 0.93 -24.82
C THR A 225 -19.49 0.96 -23.70
N GLY A 226 -18.27 1.43 -23.99
CA GLY A 226 -17.23 1.62 -22.99
C GLY A 226 -16.53 0.35 -22.53
N VAL A 227 -16.61 -0.75 -23.29
CA VAL A 227 -15.89 -1.98 -22.96
C VAL A 227 -14.37 -1.74 -23.08
N PRO A 228 -13.58 -2.06 -22.04
CA PRO A 228 -12.15 -1.83 -22.06
C PRO A 228 -11.45 -2.45 -23.27
N ARG A 229 -10.47 -1.75 -23.81
CA ARG A 229 -9.57 -2.25 -24.86
C ARG A 229 -8.33 -2.93 -24.32
N TYR A 230 -7.98 -2.67 -23.06
CA TYR A 230 -6.75 -3.12 -22.42
C TYR A 230 -7.03 -3.75 -21.06
N ALA A 231 -6.22 -4.72 -20.71
CA ALA A 231 -5.99 -5.16 -19.34
C ALA A 231 -4.59 -4.72 -18.93
N PHE A 232 -4.30 -4.68 -17.63
CA PHE A 232 -2.97 -4.37 -17.16
C PHE A 232 -2.55 -5.20 -15.97
N THR A 233 -1.22 -5.30 -15.80
CA THR A 233 -0.56 -5.75 -14.58
C THR A 233 -0.01 -4.51 -13.84
N LEU A 234 -0.30 -4.41 -12.54
CA LEU A 234 0.41 -3.48 -11.67
C LEU A 234 1.58 -4.23 -11.04
N LYS A 235 2.81 -3.80 -11.31
CA LYS A 235 4.02 -4.35 -10.73
C LYS A 235 4.64 -3.38 -9.75
N TRP A 236 4.87 -3.80 -8.49
CA TRP A 236 5.56 -2.97 -7.51
C TRP A 236 6.91 -3.57 -7.12
N ASN A 237 7.83 -2.71 -6.70
CA ASN A 237 9.15 -3.08 -6.22
C ASN A 237 9.26 -2.75 -4.73
N GLN A 238 9.67 -3.73 -3.94
CA GLN A 238 9.77 -3.63 -2.49
C GLN A 238 11.14 -4.08 -2.02
N ARG A 239 11.85 -3.18 -1.32
CA ARG A 239 13.22 -3.40 -0.84
C ARG A 239 13.30 -4.18 0.47
N SER A 240 12.23 -4.19 1.24
CA SER A 240 12.14 -4.82 2.55
C SER A 240 10.72 -5.32 2.80
N SER A 241 10.57 -6.58 3.15
CA SER A 241 9.30 -7.28 3.11
C SER A 241 9.07 -8.08 4.38
N ASP A 242 8.42 -7.45 5.37
CA ASP A 242 7.90 -8.16 6.54
C ASP A 242 6.78 -9.11 6.10
N LEU A 243 7.05 -10.40 6.20
CA LEU A 243 6.15 -11.41 5.65
C LEU A 243 4.86 -11.59 6.44
N PHE A 244 4.89 -11.38 7.74
CA PHE A 244 3.70 -11.59 8.56
C PHE A 244 2.76 -10.38 8.60
N LEU A 245 3.30 -9.17 8.80
CA LEU A 245 2.50 -7.95 8.91
C LEU A 245 2.40 -7.17 7.60
N GLY A 246 3.52 -7.00 6.91
CA GLY A 246 3.61 -6.10 5.76
C GLY A 246 3.04 -6.67 4.46
N ILE A 247 3.47 -7.84 4.05
CA ILE A 247 3.13 -8.40 2.73
C ILE A 247 1.63 -8.59 2.53
N PRO A 248 0.87 -9.18 3.47
CA PRO A 248 -0.58 -9.31 3.30
C PRO A 248 -1.29 -7.96 3.12
N PHE A 249 -0.82 -6.96 3.85
CA PHE A 249 -1.33 -5.60 3.80
C PHE A 249 -0.98 -4.92 2.47
N ASN A 250 0.27 -5.04 2.01
CA ASN A 250 0.74 -4.46 0.76
C ASN A 250 0.03 -5.07 -0.46
N ILE A 251 -0.19 -6.38 -0.49
CA ILE A 251 -0.97 -7.06 -1.54
C ILE A 251 -2.37 -6.45 -1.65
N ALA A 252 -3.08 -6.33 -0.54
CA ALA A 252 -4.43 -5.76 -0.52
C ALA A 252 -4.43 -4.29 -0.95
N SER A 253 -3.46 -3.50 -0.50
CA SER A 253 -3.32 -2.09 -0.85
C SER A 253 -3.08 -1.89 -2.35
N TYR A 254 -2.16 -2.64 -2.95
CA TYR A 254 -1.90 -2.54 -4.40
C TYR A 254 -3.05 -3.08 -5.25
N ALA A 255 -3.80 -4.06 -4.77
CA ALA A 255 -5.01 -4.51 -5.43
C ALA A 255 -6.10 -3.42 -5.45
N LEU A 256 -6.31 -2.72 -4.33
CA LEU A 256 -7.22 -1.56 -4.29
C LEU A 256 -6.75 -0.45 -5.25
N LEU A 257 -5.47 -0.11 -5.23
CA LEU A 257 -4.89 0.89 -6.13
C LEU A 257 -5.08 0.50 -7.60
N ALA A 258 -4.85 -0.77 -7.93
CA ALA A 258 -5.07 -1.28 -9.28
C ALA A 258 -6.54 -1.13 -9.71
N ASN A 259 -7.48 -1.41 -8.83
CA ASN A 259 -8.92 -1.21 -9.10
C ASN A 259 -9.27 0.27 -9.32
N ILE A 260 -8.71 1.18 -8.52
CA ILE A 260 -8.91 2.63 -8.69
C ILE A 260 -8.34 3.08 -10.04
N ILE A 261 -7.11 2.67 -10.37
CA ILE A 261 -6.47 3.00 -11.65
C ILE A 261 -7.30 2.46 -12.82
N GLY A 262 -7.69 1.18 -12.78
CA GLY A 262 -8.48 0.55 -13.82
C GLY A 262 -9.79 1.29 -14.11
N ASN A 263 -10.45 1.77 -13.07
CA ASN A 263 -11.67 2.56 -13.19
C ASN A 263 -11.41 3.93 -13.84
N LEU A 264 -10.33 4.62 -13.43
CA LEU A 264 -9.97 5.94 -13.94
C LEU A 264 -9.56 5.93 -15.42
N VAL A 265 -8.90 4.88 -15.88
CA VAL A 265 -8.36 4.78 -17.24
C VAL A 265 -9.13 3.82 -18.14
N ASN A 266 -10.22 3.23 -17.65
CA ASN A 266 -11.04 2.22 -18.33
C ASN A 266 -10.19 1.04 -18.85
N MET A 267 -9.45 0.41 -17.95
CA MET A 267 -8.69 -0.80 -18.19
C MET A 267 -9.03 -1.87 -17.16
N VAL A 268 -8.92 -3.13 -17.52
CA VAL A 268 -9.14 -4.26 -16.61
C VAL A 268 -7.89 -4.52 -15.77
N PRO A 269 -7.93 -4.38 -14.44
CA PRO A 269 -6.84 -4.81 -13.59
C PRO A 269 -6.80 -6.35 -13.55
N GLU A 270 -5.79 -6.95 -14.17
CA GLU A 270 -5.70 -8.40 -14.38
C GLU A 270 -4.84 -9.09 -13.32
N TYR A 271 -3.66 -8.54 -13.07
CA TYR A 271 -2.71 -9.04 -12.09
C TYR A 271 -2.09 -7.91 -11.28
N ILE A 272 -1.69 -8.24 -10.07
CA ILE A 272 -0.63 -7.51 -9.36
C ILE A 272 0.61 -8.40 -9.27
N GLU A 273 1.78 -7.81 -9.36
CA GLU A 273 3.06 -8.50 -9.34
C GLU A 273 4.01 -7.79 -8.37
N GLY A 274 4.50 -8.50 -7.37
CA GLY A 274 5.42 -7.97 -6.37
C GLY A 274 6.83 -8.48 -6.58
N ASN A 275 7.78 -7.56 -6.85
CA ASN A 275 9.20 -7.85 -6.85
C ASN A 275 9.73 -7.55 -5.45
N LEU A 276 9.86 -8.61 -4.64
CA LEU A 276 10.12 -8.52 -3.20
C LEU A 276 11.58 -8.84 -2.90
N SER A 277 12.18 -8.04 -2.02
CA SER A 277 13.53 -8.26 -1.51
C SER A 277 13.51 -8.32 0.02
N HIS A 278 14.51 -8.94 0.62
CA HIS A 278 14.61 -9.10 2.07
C HIS A 278 13.30 -9.57 2.70
N ILE A 279 12.84 -10.75 2.28
CA ILE A 279 11.58 -11.32 2.75
C ILE A 279 11.86 -12.02 4.08
N HIS A 280 11.31 -11.47 5.15
CA HIS A 280 11.71 -11.86 6.50
C HIS A 280 10.55 -12.07 7.45
N ILE A 281 10.82 -12.89 8.47
CA ILE A 281 9.97 -13.12 9.62
C ILE A 281 10.77 -12.76 10.86
N TYR A 282 10.29 -11.80 11.64
CA TYR A 282 10.89 -11.47 12.93
C TYR A 282 10.61 -12.56 13.96
N GLU A 283 11.49 -12.68 14.93
CA GLU A 283 11.43 -13.68 16.01
C GLU A 283 10.06 -13.74 16.69
N ASN A 284 9.45 -12.58 16.98
CA ASN A 284 8.14 -12.50 17.61
C ASN A 284 6.97 -13.01 16.74
N ALA A 285 7.19 -13.21 15.45
CA ALA A 285 6.20 -13.71 14.51
C ALA A 285 6.45 -15.16 14.05
N LEU A 286 7.59 -15.77 14.41
CA LEU A 286 7.96 -17.11 13.93
C LEU A 286 6.92 -18.18 14.31
N GLU A 287 6.47 -18.20 15.55
CA GLU A 287 5.47 -19.16 16.00
C GLU A 287 4.13 -18.95 15.30
N ALA A 288 3.71 -17.69 15.16
CA ALA A 288 2.49 -17.36 14.42
C ALA A 288 2.56 -17.84 12.96
N CYS A 289 3.71 -17.70 12.32
CA CYS A 289 3.92 -18.20 10.96
C CYS A 289 3.88 -19.73 10.87
N ARG A 290 4.48 -20.44 11.84
CA ARG A 290 4.44 -21.91 11.90
C ARG A 290 3.02 -22.44 12.10
N ASN A 291 2.17 -21.68 12.78
CA ASN A 291 0.77 -22.03 13.07
C ASN A 291 -0.21 -21.64 11.95
N LEU A 292 0.25 -21.02 10.87
CA LEU A 292 -0.58 -20.77 9.70
C LEU A 292 -1.00 -22.10 9.04
N PRO A 293 -2.11 -22.15 8.30
CA PRO A 293 -2.58 -23.34 7.60
C PRO A 293 -1.73 -23.65 6.36
N LEU A 294 -0.46 -23.97 6.56
CA LEU A 294 0.56 -24.06 5.51
C LEU A 294 0.26 -25.12 4.43
N ASN A 295 -0.51 -26.15 4.78
CA ASN A 295 -0.87 -27.25 3.87
C ASN A 295 -2.34 -27.22 3.46
N ASP A 296 -3.13 -26.30 3.99
CA ASP A 296 -4.52 -26.12 3.60
C ASP A 296 -4.61 -25.22 2.38
N THR A 297 -5.45 -25.62 1.45
CA THR A 297 -5.51 -24.99 0.12
C THR A 297 -6.88 -24.45 -0.24
N ILE A 298 -7.86 -24.53 0.66
CA ILE A 298 -9.23 -24.14 0.35
C ILE A 298 -9.68 -23.05 1.31
N LEU A 299 -9.51 -21.81 0.87
CA LEU A 299 -9.99 -20.64 1.58
C LEU A 299 -10.91 -19.85 0.65
N ASP A 300 -11.98 -19.31 1.18
CA ASP A 300 -12.94 -18.53 0.42
C ASP A 300 -12.38 -17.12 0.10
N TYR A 301 -12.78 -16.58 -1.04
CA TYR A 301 -12.49 -15.18 -1.39
C TYR A 301 -13.44 -14.26 -0.63
N PRO A 302 -12.93 -13.23 0.04
CA PRO A 302 -13.78 -12.15 0.52
C PRO A 302 -14.29 -11.32 -0.67
N GLU A 303 -15.46 -10.75 -0.51
CA GLU A 303 -16.02 -9.78 -1.45
C GLU A 303 -15.79 -8.36 -0.95
N VAL A 304 -15.40 -7.47 -1.85
CA VAL A 304 -15.16 -6.05 -1.57
C VAL A 304 -16.17 -5.22 -2.34
N GLU A 305 -16.78 -4.29 -1.64
CA GLU A 305 -17.72 -3.31 -2.15
C GLU A 305 -17.05 -1.94 -2.21
N ILE A 306 -17.15 -1.28 -3.36
CA ILE A 306 -16.65 0.08 -3.57
C ILE A 306 -17.81 1.05 -3.39
N ALA A 307 -17.59 2.14 -2.65
CA ALA A 307 -18.61 3.14 -2.38
C ALA A 307 -19.11 3.82 -3.67
N ASP A 308 -20.41 4.08 -3.75
CA ASP A 308 -21.06 4.67 -4.92
C ASP A 308 -20.46 6.04 -5.27
N TYR A 309 -20.07 6.83 -4.29
CA TYR A 309 -19.46 8.15 -4.51
C TYR A 309 -18.12 8.11 -5.26
N MET A 310 -17.51 6.94 -5.39
CA MET A 310 -16.26 6.78 -6.16
C MET A 310 -16.46 7.05 -7.67
N VAL A 311 -17.69 7.11 -8.16
CA VAL A 311 -17.99 7.50 -9.55
C VAL A 311 -17.59 8.95 -9.84
N ASP A 312 -17.50 9.79 -8.81
CA ASP A 312 -17.13 11.21 -8.93
C ASP A 312 -15.61 11.44 -9.01
N LEU A 313 -14.82 10.37 -8.78
CA LEU A 313 -13.37 10.45 -8.86
C LEU A 313 -12.91 10.65 -10.31
N THR A 314 -12.09 11.67 -10.52
CA THR A 314 -11.40 11.93 -11.79
C THR A 314 -9.89 11.86 -11.63
N ILE A 315 -9.16 11.76 -12.72
CA ILE A 315 -7.67 11.79 -12.67
C ILE A 315 -7.19 13.08 -12.03
N GLU A 316 -7.72 14.22 -12.48
CA GLU A 316 -7.28 15.55 -12.04
C GLU A 316 -7.60 15.81 -10.56
N SER A 317 -8.70 15.23 -10.06
CA SER A 317 -9.15 15.42 -8.68
C SER A 317 -8.58 14.40 -7.70
N ILE A 318 -7.75 13.44 -8.12
CA ILE A 318 -7.42 12.28 -7.29
C ILE A 318 -6.91 12.67 -5.89
N HIS A 319 -6.03 13.64 -5.77
CA HIS A 319 -5.47 14.01 -4.48
C HIS A 319 -6.46 14.81 -3.62
N SER A 320 -7.15 15.80 -4.19
CA SER A 320 -8.16 16.58 -3.48
C SER A 320 -9.34 15.72 -3.06
N PHE A 321 -9.80 14.81 -3.89
CA PHE A 321 -10.88 13.89 -3.60
C PHE A 321 -10.60 13.06 -2.33
N PHE A 322 -9.43 12.43 -2.24
CA PHE A 322 -9.07 11.64 -1.07
C PHE A 322 -8.72 12.48 0.17
N THR A 323 -8.30 13.73 0.00
CA THR A 323 -8.20 14.71 1.09
C THR A 323 -9.58 15.01 1.65
N ASP A 324 -10.52 15.36 0.78
CA ASP A 324 -11.90 15.73 1.17
C ASP A 324 -12.61 14.56 1.87
N LEU A 325 -12.43 13.32 1.41
CA LEU A 325 -12.97 12.14 2.12
C LEU A 325 -12.47 12.05 3.56
N GLY A 326 -11.21 12.38 3.80
CA GLY A 326 -10.63 12.44 5.13
C GLY A 326 -11.24 13.56 5.99
N ASP A 327 -11.32 14.76 5.45
CA ASP A 327 -11.78 15.95 6.15
C ASP A 327 -13.28 15.89 6.50
N LEU A 328 -14.09 15.39 5.59
CA LEU A 328 -15.53 15.26 5.75
C LEU A 328 -15.96 14.08 6.64
N GLY A 329 -15.02 13.21 7.03
CA GLY A 329 -15.36 12.01 7.77
C GLY A 329 -16.26 11.05 6.99
N ALA A 330 -16.10 11.00 5.68
CA ALA A 330 -16.87 10.13 4.80
C ALA A 330 -16.71 8.66 5.19
N GLU A 331 -17.71 7.84 4.84
CA GLU A 331 -17.56 6.38 4.92
C GLU A 331 -16.37 5.91 4.09
N PRO A 332 -15.72 4.79 4.47
CA PRO A 332 -14.61 4.22 3.71
C PRO A 332 -15.00 3.99 2.25
N PHE A 333 -14.09 4.28 1.31
CA PHE A 333 -14.35 4.10 -0.12
C PHE A 333 -14.42 2.64 -0.56
N ALA A 334 -13.97 1.71 0.28
CA ALA A 334 -14.08 0.27 0.08
C ALA A 334 -14.37 -0.42 1.41
N LYS A 335 -15.22 -1.44 1.38
CA LYS A 335 -15.60 -2.26 2.53
C LYS A 335 -15.64 -3.72 2.16
N LEU A 336 -15.42 -4.59 3.13
CA LEU A 336 -15.77 -6.00 3.00
C LEU A 336 -17.30 -6.15 3.02
N VAL A 337 -17.82 -6.97 2.11
CA VAL A 337 -19.23 -7.39 2.20
C VAL A 337 -19.41 -8.24 3.45
N PRO A 338 -20.36 -7.92 4.33
CA PRO A 338 -20.55 -8.64 5.59
C PRO A 338 -20.73 -10.15 5.38
N GLY A 339 -20.03 -10.93 6.19
CA GLY A 339 -20.12 -12.40 6.16
C GLY A 339 -19.34 -13.10 5.07
N THR A 340 -18.53 -12.38 4.27
CA THR A 340 -17.71 -12.98 3.19
C THR A 340 -16.26 -13.22 3.58
N TYR A 341 -15.78 -12.65 4.67
CA TYR A 341 -14.38 -12.77 5.11
C TYR A 341 -14.26 -13.69 6.33
N HIS A 342 -13.58 -14.81 6.14
CA HIS A 342 -13.43 -15.86 7.16
C HIS A 342 -11.94 -16.21 7.35
N PRO A 343 -11.17 -15.39 8.05
CA PRO A 343 -9.76 -15.67 8.30
C PRO A 343 -9.61 -16.88 9.23
N VAL A 344 -8.70 -17.79 8.88
CA VAL A 344 -8.47 -19.04 9.62
C VAL A 344 -7.79 -18.75 10.95
N THR A 345 -6.88 -17.79 11.00
CA THR A 345 -6.18 -17.40 12.23
C THR A 345 -6.33 -15.91 12.50
N ASN A 346 -6.35 -15.56 13.78
CA ASN A 346 -6.48 -14.18 14.24
C ASN A 346 -5.38 -13.80 15.24
N THR A 347 -4.21 -14.43 15.11
CA THR A 347 -3.07 -14.14 15.96
C THR A 347 -2.54 -12.73 15.71
N LYS A 348 -2.43 -11.95 16.77
CA LYS A 348 -1.86 -10.62 16.73
C LYS A 348 -0.39 -10.67 17.09
N VAL A 349 0.42 -9.95 16.32
CA VAL A 349 1.86 -9.78 16.55
C VAL A 349 2.16 -8.29 16.54
N ASP A 350 2.97 -7.85 17.49
CA ASP A 350 3.38 -6.45 17.59
C ASP A 350 4.34 -6.07 16.45
N MET A 351 4.10 -4.89 15.86
CA MET A 351 5.03 -4.29 14.91
C MET A 351 6.28 -3.84 15.66
N LEU A 352 7.44 -4.26 15.17
CA LEU A 352 8.74 -3.88 15.69
C LEU A 352 9.26 -2.63 14.95
N ALA A 353 9.28 -1.50 15.64
CA ALA A 353 9.88 -0.28 15.14
C ALA A 353 11.41 -0.29 15.33
N GLU A 354 12.12 0.46 14.50
CA GLU A 354 13.56 0.69 14.69
C GLU A 354 13.82 1.33 16.04
N LYS A 355 14.83 0.84 16.76
CA LYS A 355 15.31 1.48 17.98
C LYS A 355 16.07 2.75 17.60
N ILE A 356 15.80 3.82 18.33
CA ILE A 356 16.57 5.04 18.17
C ILE A 356 17.95 4.76 18.70
N VAL A 357 18.93 4.68 17.82
CA VAL A 357 20.33 4.70 18.22
C VAL A 357 20.60 6.12 18.69
N LYS A 358 20.78 6.31 20.00
CA LYS A 358 21.32 7.57 20.52
C LYS A 358 22.68 7.76 19.87
N PRO A 359 22.98 8.95 19.33
CA PRO A 359 24.28 9.25 18.79
C PRO A 359 25.40 9.06 19.80
#